data_479d57236e3941ab95da545205e58cc6
#
_entry.id   479d57236e3941ab95da545205e58cc6
#
_cell.length_a   1.000
_cell.length_b   1.000
_cell.length_c   1.000
_cell.angle_alpha   90.00
_cell.angle_beta   90.00
_cell.angle_gamma   90.00
#
_symmetry.space_group_name_H-M   'P 1'
#
loop_
_entity.id
_entity.type
_entity.pdbx_description
1 polymer ?
#
loop_
_entity_poly.entity_id
_entity_poly.type
_entity_poly.pdbx_seq_one_letter_code
_entity_poly.pdbx_strand_id
1 'polypeptide(L)'
;MKPATLFALAGLALGGAVSTAVAQRQGAFDQSINHPAIRYNTTDANTVVDALNRKLADKSAALVFDEKSGYLKSVLDLLRIPVESQVLVYTQTSLQAQHITMTNPRAIYFNDHASVGFVRGSGLLEVVAQDPVLGSVFYVIHQERTTTPSIGRESQCLRCHLSWDTLGVPGQTILSTFPRKDETDYANGFTVDHFRPIEDRWGGWYVTGKRVPPKHAGNLPLFMPPSAKATGGRPADRPIPPPARVSLEGQFDLTGYPTPYSDIVALMVMEHQAHLFNLFTRATWESRVGGPLSESRVAEAADAIVEYMLFVDEAPITGGPIEGSSGFAEKFMAEGPRDPKGRSLHDLDLKTRLQKYPLSYMIYSPPFRALPAPVKSLVMAKIERVLTGEEAGPKYAHLTPAVRQAIQEILKATI
;
A
#
# COMPACT_ATOMS: atom_id res chain seq x y z
N MET A 1 60.00 -32.91 -30.03
CA MET A 1 58.71 -33.30 -29.45
C MET A 1 58.63 -32.82 -28.03
N LYS A 2 57.84 -31.80 -27.74
CA LYS A 2 57.57 -31.31 -26.38
C LYS A 2 56.04 -31.33 -26.20
N PRO A 3 55.49 -31.79 -25.06
CA PRO A 3 54.04 -31.82 -24.85
C PRO A 3 53.53 -30.46 -24.41
N ALA A 4 52.40 -30.11 -24.97
CA ALA A 4 51.65 -28.90 -24.64
C ALA A 4 50.82 -29.15 -23.38
N THR A 5 50.97 -28.24 -22.43
CA THR A 5 50.19 -28.18 -21.15
C THR A 5 48.89 -27.45 -21.42
N LEU A 6 47.75 -28.15 -21.29
CA LEU A 6 46.41 -27.52 -21.26
C LEU A 6 46.19 -26.91 -19.86
N PHE A 7 46.00 -25.60 -19.79
CA PHE A 7 45.42 -24.93 -18.63
C PHE A 7 43.91 -24.87 -18.78
N ALA A 8 43.22 -25.54 -17.91
CA ALA A 8 41.78 -25.42 -17.76
C ALA A 8 41.45 -24.16 -16.96
N LEU A 9 40.81 -23.19 -17.58
CA LEU A 9 40.19 -22.06 -16.94
C LEU A 9 38.80 -22.48 -16.40
N ALA A 10 38.72 -22.69 -15.08
CA ALA A 10 37.45 -22.75 -14.38
C ALA A 10 37.02 -21.31 -14.05
N GLY A 11 36.18 -20.76 -14.92
CA GLY A 11 35.56 -19.45 -14.68
C GLY A 11 34.39 -19.57 -13.70
N LEU A 12 34.50 -18.93 -12.55
CA LEU A 12 33.40 -18.71 -11.61
C LEU A 12 32.27 -17.91 -12.28
N ALA A 13 31.15 -18.56 -12.52
CA ALA A 13 29.86 -17.91 -12.77
C ALA A 13 29.02 -17.97 -11.49
N LEU A 14 29.29 -17.08 -10.53
CA LEU A 14 28.49 -16.82 -9.34
C LEU A 14 28.21 -15.32 -9.30
N GLY A 15 27.05 -14.90 -9.78
CA GLY A 15 26.63 -13.51 -9.69
C GLY A 15 25.55 -13.16 -10.69
N GLY A 16 24.30 -13.56 -10.45
CA GLY A 16 23.21 -13.10 -11.32
C GLY A 16 21.84 -13.77 -11.16
N ALA A 17 21.57 -14.41 -10.03
CA ALA A 17 20.31 -15.18 -9.89
C ALA A 17 19.45 -14.75 -8.67
N VAL A 18 19.70 -13.62 -8.03
CA VAL A 18 18.96 -13.27 -6.80
C VAL A 18 17.82 -12.28 -7.00
N SER A 19 17.77 -11.55 -8.12
CA SER A 19 16.79 -10.45 -8.28
C SER A 19 15.47 -10.82 -8.97
N THR A 20 15.31 -12.00 -9.54
CA THR A 20 14.08 -12.37 -10.28
C THR A 20 13.14 -13.32 -9.52
N ALA A 21 13.55 -13.84 -8.37
CA ALA A 21 12.79 -14.84 -7.63
C ALA A 21 11.73 -14.27 -6.68
N VAL A 22 11.76 -12.98 -6.36
CA VAL A 22 10.86 -12.39 -5.34
C VAL A 22 9.47 -12.07 -5.90
N ALA A 23 9.35 -11.75 -7.18
CA ALA A 23 8.07 -11.37 -7.80
C ALA A 23 7.14 -12.55 -8.13
N GLN A 24 7.58 -13.80 -8.02
CA GLN A 24 6.79 -14.98 -8.40
C GLN A 24 6.22 -15.79 -7.23
N ARG A 25 6.40 -15.36 -5.98
CA ARG A 25 6.01 -16.16 -4.80
C ARG A 25 4.54 -16.08 -4.40
N GLN A 26 3.76 -15.18 -4.97
CA GLN A 26 2.35 -15.04 -4.61
C GLN A 26 1.50 -15.27 -5.85
N GLY A 27 0.90 -16.47 -5.97
CA GLY A 27 -0.04 -16.75 -7.03
C GLY A 27 -1.19 -15.74 -7.05
N ALA A 28 -1.74 -15.45 -8.23
CA ALA A 28 -2.91 -14.60 -8.37
C ALA A 28 -4.20 -15.44 -8.37
N PHE A 29 -5.30 -14.82 -7.97
CA PHE A 29 -6.63 -15.40 -8.15
C PHE A 29 -6.93 -15.51 -9.65
N ASP A 30 -7.33 -16.68 -10.13
CA ASP A 30 -7.45 -17.01 -11.54
C ASP A 30 -8.89 -17.20 -12.03
N GLN A 31 -9.88 -17.02 -11.13
CA GLN A 31 -11.29 -17.15 -11.45
C GLN A 31 -11.93 -15.81 -11.80
N SER A 32 -13.11 -15.88 -12.42
CA SER A 32 -13.89 -14.67 -12.71
C SER A 32 -14.35 -13.95 -11.43
N ILE A 33 -14.32 -12.62 -11.42
CA ILE A 33 -14.94 -11.80 -10.37
C ILE A 33 -16.45 -12.04 -10.25
N ASN A 34 -17.07 -12.57 -11.30
CA ASN A 34 -18.49 -12.94 -11.33
C ASN A 34 -18.73 -14.43 -11.02
N HIS A 35 -17.70 -15.16 -10.54
CA HIS A 35 -17.88 -16.52 -10.04
C HIS A 35 -19.07 -16.58 -9.05
N PRO A 36 -19.95 -17.64 -9.11
CA PRO A 36 -21.18 -17.70 -8.30
C PRO A 36 -20.99 -17.51 -6.79
N ALA A 37 -19.81 -17.83 -6.27
CA ALA A 37 -19.46 -17.64 -4.86
C ALA A 37 -19.07 -16.19 -4.49
N ILE A 38 -18.82 -15.31 -5.48
CA ILE A 38 -18.34 -13.95 -5.29
C ILE A 38 -19.36 -12.94 -5.83
N ARG A 39 -19.70 -13.02 -7.13
CA ARG A 39 -20.64 -12.14 -7.82
C ARG A 39 -20.37 -10.65 -7.58
N TYR A 40 -19.11 -10.23 -7.76
CA TYR A 40 -18.65 -8.89 -7.41
C TYR A 40 -19.55 -7.77 -7.94
N ASN A 41 -20.01 -7.86 -9.18
CA ASN A 41 -20.79 -6.79 -9.82
C ASN A 41 -22.26 -6.74 -9.37
N THR A 42 -22.79 -7.80 -8.76
CA THR A 42 -24.21 -7.91 -8.40
C THR A 42 -24.46 -8.09 -6.90
N THR A 43 -23.41 -8.31 -6.11
CA THR A 43 -23.53 -8.38 -4.66
C THR A 43 -23.51 -6.98 -4.08
N ASP A 44 -24.47 -6.70 -3.19
CA ASP A 44 -24.48 -5.46 -2.42
C ASP A 44 -23.24 -5.39 -1.52
N ALA A 45 -22.56 -4.27 -1.56
CA ALA A 45 -21.39 -4.05 -0.73
C ALA A 45 -21.80 -3.70 0.71
N ASN A 46 -20.95 -4.05 1.66
CA ASN A 46 -21.12 -3.73 3.07
C ASN A 46 -19.85 -3.06 3.63
N THR A 47 -19.53 -1.91 3.10
CA THR A 47 -18.38 -1.10 3.49
C THR A 47 -18.77 0.02 4.46
N VAL A 48 -17.77 0.74 4.97
CA VAL A 48 -17.99 1.97 5.74
C VAL A 48 -18.66 3.07 4.90
N VAL A 49 -18.48 3.03 3.56
CA VAL A 49 -19.13 3.96 2.64
C VAL A 49 -20.63 3.64 2.51
N ASP A 50 -21.00 2.35 2.46
CA ASP A 50 -22.42 1.96 2.44
C ASP A 50 -23.09 2.28 3.77
N ALA A 51 -22.38 2.15 4.88
CA ALA A 51 -22.84 2.59 6.19
C ALA A 51 -23.05 4.12 6.23
N LEU A 52 -22.15 4.89 5.61
CA LEU A 52 -22.29 6.34 5.48
C LEU A 52 -23.49 6.69 4.57
N ASN A 53 -23.66 6.01 3.44
CA ASN A 53 -24.81 6.23 2.56
C ASN A 53 -26.15 6.03 3.27
N ARG A 54 -26.28 5.03 4.14
CA ARG A 54 -27.47 4.84 4.98
C ARG A 54 -27.72 6.04 5.90
N LYS A 55 -26.66 6.56 6.54
CA LYS A 55 -26.76 7.77 7.39
C LYS A 55 -27.09 9.04 6.62
N LEU A 56 -26.63 9.15 5.39
CA LEU A 56 -27.01 10.27 4.50
C LEU A 56 -28.49 10.18 4.10
N ALA A 57 -28.97 8.98 3.80
CA ALA A 57 -30.36 8.73 3.41
C ALA A 57 -31.35 9.00 4.56
N ASP A 58 -31.03 8.59 5.79
CA ASP A 58 -31.86 8.82 6.98
C ASP A 58 -31.60 10.18 7.64
N LYS A 59 -30.71 11.01 7.07
CA LYS A 59 -30.33 12.34 7.55
C LYS A 59 -29.67 12.38 8.93
N SER A 60 -29.14 11.26 9.41
CA SER A 60 -28.33 11.22 10.65
C SER A 60 -26.88 11.69 10.43
N ALA A 61 -26.46 11.83 9.17
CA ALA A 61 -25.24 12.51 8.74
C ALA A 61 -25.52 13.42 7.54
N ALA A 62 -24.61 14.37 7.30
CA ALA A 62 -24.70 15.24 6.13
C ALA A 62 -23.29 15.50 5.57
N LEU A 63 -23.17 15.52 4.23
CA LEU A 63 -21.99 16.00 3.54
C LEU A 63 -22.03 17.52 3.43
N VAL A 64 -21.00 18.18 3.93
CA VAL A 64 -20.87 19.64 3.89
C VAL A 64 -19.90 20.00 2.75
N PHE A 65 -20.35 20.88 1.87
CA PHE A 65 -19.56 21.36 0.73
C PHE A 65 -18.72 22.58 1.13
N ASP A 66 -17.43 22.52 0.88
CA ASP A 66 -16.44 23.59 1.02
C ASP A 66 -16.06 24.15 -0.35
N GLU A 67 -15.93 25.48 -0.49
CA GLU A 67 -15.65 26.13 -1.78
C GLU A 67 -14.28 25.80 -2.37
N LYS A 68 -13.32 25.36 -1.55
CA LYS A 68 -11.94 25.08 -1.97
C LYS A 68 -11.67 23.59 -2.17
N SER A 69 -12.33 22.75 -1.38
CA SER A 69 -12.07 21.30 -1.31
C SER A 69 -13.31 20.43 -1.59
N GLY A 70 -14.44 21.05 -1.95
CA GLY A 70 -15.68 20.30 -2.19
C GLY A 70 -16.14 19.53 -0.95
N TYR A 71 -16.46 18.26 -1.11
CA TYR A 71 -16.86 17.39 -0.01
C TYR A 71 -15.70 16.73 0.74
N LEU A 72 -14.44 16.96 0.33
CA LEU A 72 -13.27 16.27 0.87
C LEU A 72 -13.24 16.26 2.39
N LYS A 73 -13.26 17.44 3.02
CA LYS A 73 -13.15 17.55 4.48
C LYS A 73 -14.26 16.76 5.19
N SER A 74 -15.50 16.94 4.74
CA SER A 74 -16.65 16.26 5.32
C SER A 74 -16.57 14.73 5.19
N VAL A 75 -16.07 14.23 4.05
CA VAL A 75 -15.87 12.79 3.82
C VAL A 75 -14.76 12.24 4.71
N LEU A 76 -13.63 12.95 4.84
CA LEU A 76 -12.55 12.55 5.74
C LEU A 76 -13.02 12.46 7.19
N ASP A 77 -13.76 13.48 7.67
CA ASP A 77 -14.29 13.52 9.02
C ASP A 77 -15.28 12.36 9.28
N LEU A 78 -16.23 12.11 8.36
CA LEU A 78 -17.25 11.08 8.50
C LEU A 78 -16.70 9.65 8.39
N LEU A 79 -15.65 9.45 7.59
CA LEU A 79 -14.94 8.17 7.48
C LEU A 79 -13.78 8.04 8.50
N ARG A 80 -13.57 9.06 9.34
CA ARG A 80 -12.48 9.10 10.35
C ARG A 80 -11.09 8.89 9.72
N ILE A 81 -10.86 9.48 8.56
CA ILE A 81 -9.58 9.42 7.87
C ILE A 81 -8.74 10.64 8.30
N PRO A 82 -7.56 10.44 8.89
CA PRO A 82 -6.73 11.53 9.37
C PRO A 82 -6.13 12.34 8.20
N VAL A 83 -6.18 13.66 8.30
CA VAL A 83 -5.56 14.54 7.29
C VAL A 83 -4.05 14.39 7.24
N GLU A 84 -3.42 13.98 8.32
CA GLU A 84 -1.99 13.70 8.44
C GLU A 84 -1.54 12.54 7.55
N SER A 85 -2.47 11.66 7.14
CA SER A 85 -2.21 10.57 6.20
C SER A 85 -2.04 11.03 4.75
N GLN A 86 -2.14 12.35 4.48
CA GLN A 86 -2.01 12.87 3.12
C GLN A 86 -0.69 12.46 2.47
N VAL A 87 -0.81 11.87 1.28
CA VAL A 87 0.28 11.62 0.34
C VAL A 87 -0.11 12.15 -1.04
N LEU A 88 0.86 12.62 -1.81
CA LEU A 88 0.62 13.33 -3.07
C LEU A 88 1.30 12.63 -4.24
N VAL A 89 0.51 12.22 -5.23
CA VAL A 89 0.96 11.58 -6.47
C VAL A 89 0.66 12.47 -7.66
N TYR A 90 1.64 12.63 -8.55
CA TYR A 90 1.51 13.45 -9.76
C TYR A 90 1.60 12.66 -11.06
N THR A 91 1.61 11.31 -10.99
CA THR A 91 1.50 10.48 -12.18
C THR A 91 0.10 10.47 -12.75
N GLN A 92 0.01 10.44 -14.07
CA GLN A 92 -1.26 10.49 -14.81
C GLN A 92 -1.87 9.09 -14.99
N THR A 93 -1.93 8.30 -13.92
CA THR A 93 -2.43 6.90 -13.91
C THR A 93 -3.82 6.76 -13.30
N SER A 94 -4.64 7.79 -13.30
CA SER A 94 -6.00 7.83 -12.76
C SER A 94 -7.01 8.18 -13.85
N LEU A 95 -8.31 7.87 -13.63
CA LEU A 95 -9.41 8.38 -14.47
C LEU A 95 -9.43 9.91 -14.55
N GLN A 96 -8.82 10.60 -13.59
CA GLN A 96 -8.69 12.06 -13.53
C GLN A 96 -7.33 12.56 -14.06
N ALA A 97 -6.60 11.75 -14.85
CA ALA A 97 -5.26 12.02 -15.36
C ALA A 97 -5.08 13.43 -15.96
N GLN A 98 -6.08 13.92 -16.68
CA GLN A 98 -6.07 15.25 -17.32
C GLN A 98 -5.93 16.41 -16.33
N HIS A 99 -6.29 16.22 -15.06
CA HIS A 99 -6.19 17.23 -13.99
C HIS A 99 -4.93 17.08 -13.15
N ILE A 100 -4.18 15.95 -13.30
CA ILE A 100 -3.04 15.63 -12.46
C ILE A 100 -1.75 16.11 -13.09
N THR A 101 -1.01 16.94 -12.36
CA THR A 101 0.33 17.43 -12.72
C THR A 101 1.19 17.57 -11.46
N MET A 102 2.48 17.89 -11.63
CA MET A 102 3.33 18.24 -10.47
C MET A 102 2.83 19.48 -9.72
N THR A 103 2.15 20.41 -10.39
CA THR A 103 1.58 21.61 -9.75
C THR A 103 0.14 21.44 -9.31
N ASN A 104 -0.45 20.28 -9.60
CA ASN A 104 -1.79 19.87 -9.18
C ASN A 104 -1.82 18.36 -8.91
N PRO A 105 -1.08 17.84 -7.91
CA PRO A 105 -1.02 16.41 -7.62
C PRO A 105 -2.36 15.89 -7.09
N ARG A 106 -2.60 14.59 -7.27
CA ARG A 106 -3.69 13.90 -6.59
C ARG A 106 -3.29 13.65 -5.15
N ALA A 107 -4.08 14.11 -4.20
CA ALA A 107 -3.94 13.76 -2.79
C ALA A 107 -4.67 12.44 -2.49
N ILE A 108 -4.05 11.59 -1.69
CA ILE A 108 -4.66 10.38 -1.16
C ILE A 108 -4.58 10.45 0.37
N TYR A 109 -5.70 10.17 1.01
CA TYR A 109 -5.86 10.07 2.47
C TYR A 109 -6.33 8.67 2.79
N PHE A 110 -5.92 8.10 3.91
CA PHE A 110 -6.25 6.71 4.23
C PHE A 110 -6.30 6.42 5.73
N ASN A 111 -6.99 5.35 6.07
CA ASN A 111 -6.92 4.63 7.32
C ASN A 111 -6.85 3.12 7.03
N ASP A 112 -7.05 2.26 8.03
CA ASP A 112 -6.91 0.80 7.92
C ASP A 112 -8.05 0.08 7.16
N HIS A 113 -8.98 0.80 6.56
CA HIS A 113 -10.11 0.20 5.83
C HIS A 113 -10.68 1.04 4.68
N ALA A 114 -10.26 2.30 4.52
CA ALA A 114 -10.71 3.16 3.43
C ALA A 114 -9.63 4.15 2.99
N SER A 115 -9.74 4.62 1.74
CA SER A 115 -8.89 5.70 1.20
C SER A 115 -9.73 6.65 0.36
N VAL A 116 -9.34 7.93 0.34
CA VAL A 116 -10.00 9.01 -0.41
C VAL A 116 -8.98 9.68 -1.31
N GLY A 117 -9.28 9.76 -2.61
CA GLY A 117 -8.49 10.46 -3.61
C GLY A 117 -9.12 11.79 -4.01
N PHE A 118 -8.36 12.87 -3.94
CA PHE A 118 -8.77 14.23 -4.28
C PHE A 118 -7.83 14.84 -5.30
N VAL A 119 -8.39 15.42 -6.36
CA VAL A 119 -7.67 16.25 -7.33
C VAL A 119 -8.35 17.61 -7.39
N ARG A 120 -7.61 18.67 -7.07
CA ARG A 120 -8.15 20.01 -7.10
C ARG A 120 -8.68 20.39 -8.49
N GLY A 121 -9.88 20.95 -8.53
CA GLY A 121 -10.52 21.37 -9.79
C GLY A 121 -11.06 20.23 -10.65
N SER A 122 -11.01 19.00 -10.16
CA SER A 122 -11.72 17.88 -10.80
C SER A 122 -13.17 17.80 -10.31
N GLY A 123 -14.01 17.23 -11.13
CA GLY A 123 -15.45 17.06 -10.81
C GLY A 123 -15.74 15.87 -9.88
N LEU A 124 -14.73 15.12 -9.42
CA LEU A 124 -14.90 13.87 -8.69
C LEU A 124 -14.00 13.78 -7.45
N LEU A 125 -14.56 13.22 -6.38
CA LEU A 125 -13.82 12.67 -5.26
C LEU A 125 -13.90 11.15 -5.36
N GLU A 126 -12.76 10.46 -5.35
CA GLU A 126 -12.67 9.00 -5.44
C GLU A 126 -12.58 8.41 -4.03
N VAL A 127 -13.31 7.35 -3.76
CA VAL A 127 -13.25 6.64 -2.48
C VAL A 127 -13.11 5.15 -2.74
N VAL A 128 -12.24 4.49 -2.00
CA VAL A 128 -12.17 3.04 -1.96
C VAL A 128 -12.33 2.58 -0.51
N ALA A 129 -13.12 1.53 -0.29
CA ALA A 129 -13.32 0.95 1.02
C ALA A 129 -13.31 -0.58 0.94
N GLN A 130 -12.89 -1.22 2.03
CA GLN A 130 -12.78 -2.67 2.11
C GLN A 130 -14.13 -3.30 2.48
N ASP A 131 -14.57 -4.26 1.68
CA ASP A 131 -15.73 -5.10 1.94
C ASP A 131 -15.27 -6.48 2.40
N PRO A 132 -15.93 -7.10 3.39
CA PRO A 132 -15.54 -8.41 3.92
C PRO A 132 -15.54 -9.56 2.90
N VAL A 133 -16.31 -9.42 1.82
CA VAL A 133 -16.48 -10.45 0.79
C VAL A 133 -15.87 -10.02 -0.54
N LEU A 134 -16.15 -8.78 -0.93
CA LEU A 134 -15.79 -8.27 -2.26
C LEU A 134 -14.34 -7.77 -2.33
N GLY A 135 -13.72 -7.44 -1.20
CA GLY A 135 -12.42 -6.77 -1.15
C GLY A 135 -12.56 -5.27 -1.39
N SER A 136 -11.71 -4.68 -2.20
CA SER A 136 -11.79 -3.25 -2.50
C SER A 136 -13.01 -2.92 -3.34
N VAL A 137 -13.88 -2.05 -2.83
CA VAL A 137 -15.03 -1.49 -3.55
C VAL A 137 -14.79 0.00 -3.78
N PHE A 138 -15.03 0.45 -5.00
CA PHE A 138 -14.71 1.79 -5.46
C PHE A 138 -15.99 2.61 -5.59
N TYR A 139 -15.89 3.88 -5.18
CA TYR A 139 -16.99 4.83 -5.19
C TYR A 139 -16.51 6.19 -5.69
N VAL A 140 -17.47 6.98 -6.17
CA VAL A 140 -17.26 8.37 -6.55
C VAL A 140 -18.30 9.29 -5.90
N ILE A 141 -17.89 10.52 -5.62
CA ILE A 141 -18.77 11.61 -5.20
C ILE A 141 -18.56 12.75 -6.18
N HIS A 142 -19.63 13.21 -6.82
CA HIS A 142 -19.56 14.39 -7.66
C HIS A 142 -19.33 15.64 -6.81
N GLN A 143 -18.34 16.45 -7.21
CA GLN A 143 -17.90 17.66 -6.51
C GLN A 143 -18.75 18.89 -6.90
N GLU A 144 -20.05 18.69 -6.99
CA GLU A 144 -21.03 19.74 -7.27
C GLU A 144 -21.87 19.98 -6.02
N ARG A 145 -22.08 21.26 -5.68
CA ARG A 145 -22.95 21.61 -4.56
C ARG A 145 -24.39 21.15 -4.84
N THR A 146 -24.88 20.25 -4.05
CA THR A 146 -26.26 19.75 -4.14
C THR A 146 -26.84 19.55 -2.74
N THR A 147 -28.18 19.54 -2.67
CA THR A 147 -28.93 19.27 -1.43
C THR A 147 -28.97 17.77 -1.08
N THR A 148 -28.66 16.90 -2.03
CA THR A 148 -28.71 15.44 -1.88
C THR A 148 -27.45 14.79 -2.46
N PRO A 149 -26.26 15.06 -1.88
CA PRO A 149 -25.04 14.41 -2.34
C PRO A 149 -25.12 12.92 -2.06
N SER A 150 -24.67 12.11 -3.02
CA SER A 150 -24.63 10.65 -2.91
C SER A 150 -23.25 10.12 -3.25
N ILE A 151 -22.92 8.97 -2.68
CA ILE A 151 -21.68 8.25 -2.92
C ILE A 151 -22.04 7.03 -3.77
N GLY A 152 -21.73 7.08 -5.06
CA GLY A 152 -22.06 6.01 -6.01
C GLY A 152 -20.93 5.01 -6.17
N ARG A 153 -21.26 3.71 -6.31
CA ARG A 153 -20.30 2.67 -6.68
C ARG A 153 -19.85 2.86 -8.14
N GLU A 154 -18.52 2.72 -8.39
CA GLU A 154 -17.92 2.94 -9.70
C GLU A 154 -17.09 1.73 -10.14
N SER A 155 -17.54 1.05 -11.19
CA SER A 155 -16.89 -0.17 -11.69
C SER A 155 -15.74 0.09 -12.67
N GLN A 156 -15.65 1.29 -13.27
CA GLN A 156 -14.56 1.62 -14.20
C GLN A 156 -13.18 1.57 -13.53
N CYS A 157 -13.12 1.76 -12.21
CA CYS A 157 -11.89 1.65 -11.42
C CYS A 157 -11.21 0.27 -11.59
N LEU A 158 -12.00 -0.79 -11.81
CA LEU A 158 -11.49 -2.14 -12.02
C LEU A 158 -10.62 -2.29 -13.28
N ARG A 159 -10.67 -1.33 -14.22
CA ARG A 159 -9.80 -1.36 -15.41
C ARG A 159 -8.31 -1.34 -15.05
N CYS A 160 -7.98 -0.71 -13.91
CA CYS A 160 -6.61 -0.65 -13.38
C CYS A 160 -6.47 -1.40 -12.05
N HIS A 161 -7.55 -1.48 -11.26
CA HIS A 161 -7.56 -2.07 -9.93
C HIS A 161 -8.01 -3.54 -9.88
N LEU A 162 -7.96 -4.23 -11.02
CA LEU A 162 -8.10 -5.68 -11.17
C LEU A 162 -7.03 -6.16 -12.14
N SER A 163 -5.87 -6.48 -11.63
CA SER A 163 -4.68 -6.83 -12.43
C SER A 163 -3.80 -7.84 -11.68
N TRP A 164 -2.69 -8.23 -12.29
CA TRP A 164 -1.64 -8.99 -11.60
C TRP A 164 -1.05 -8.25 -10.41
N ASP A 165 -0.94 -6.92 -10.49
CA ASP A 165 -0.45 -6.08 -9.40
C ASP A 165 -1.39 -6.07 -8.19
N THR A 166 -2.65 -6.43 -8.37
CA THR A 166 -3.63 -6.62 -7.30
C THR A 166 -3.90 -8.09 -7.00
N LEU A 167 -3.01 -9.00 -7.39
CA LEU A 167 -3.15 -10.46 -7.20
C LEU A 167 -4.43 -11.05 -7.84
N GLY A 168 -4.92 -10.46 -8.95
CA GLY A 168 -6.12 -10.92 -9.65
C GLY A 168 -7.44 -10.64 -8.94
N VAL A 169 -7.44 -9.78 -7.91
CA VAL A 169 -8.64 -9.37 -7.16
C VAL A 169 -8.84 -7.86 -7.23
N PRO A 170 -10.06 -7.34 -7.00
CA PRO A 170 -10.27 -5.90 -6.81
C PRO A 170 -9.43 -5.41 -5.65
N GLY A 171 -8.45 -4.55 -5.93
CA GLY A 171 -7.41 -4.22 -4.97
C GLY A 171 -6.81 -2.84 -5.15
N GLN A 172 -5.80 -2.55 -4.34
CA GLN A 172 -5.07 -1.30 -4.35
C GLN A 172 -3.60 -1.55 -4.71
N THR A 173 -3.01 -0.62 -5.46
CA THR A 173 -1.59 -0.65 -5.81
C THR A 173 -0.97 0.71 -5.60
N ILE A 174 0.27 0.71 -5.14
CA ILE A 174 1.13 1.88 -5.11
C ILE A 174 2.17 1.69 -6.19
N LEU A 175 2.15 2.55 -7.20
CA LEU A 175 3.09 2.45 -8.32
C LEU A 175 4.23 3.44 -8.13
N SER A 176 5.46 2.98 -8.30
CA SER A 176 6.62 3.83 -8.53
C SER A 176 6.87 3.90 -10.03
N THR A 177 6.74 5.08 -10.61
CA THR A 177 6.90 5.30 -12.04
C THR A 177 8.20 6.05 -12.31
N PHE A 178 8.93 5.60 -13.33
CA PHE A 178 10.12 6.33 -13.77
C PHE A 178 9.73 7.57 -14.57
N PRO A 179 10.59 8.62 -14.60
CA PRO A 179 10.40 9.71 -15.50
C PRO A 179 10.26 9.21 -16.93
N ARG A 180 9.19 9.65 -17.62
CA ARG A 180 8.90 9.27 -18.99
C ARG A 180 9.80 10.03 -19.97
N LYS A 181 10.07 9.42 -21.11
CA LYS A 181 10.81 10.08 -22.20
C LYS A 181 9.92 11.03 -22.98
N ASP A 182 8.68 10.65 -23.18
CA ASP A 182 7.65 11.39 -23.90
C ASP A 182 6.25 11.03 -23.42
N GLU A 183 5.22 11.62 -24.00
CA GLU A 183 3.81 11.41 -23.64
C GLU A 183 3.31 10.00 -23.98
N THR A 184 3.96 9.30 -24.91
CA THR A 184 3.58 7.94 -25.35
C THR A 184 4.19 6.85 -24.47
N ASP A 185 5.22 7.18 -23.70
CA ASP A 185 5.90 6.27 -22.77
C ASP A 185 5.09 6.11 -21.49
N TYR A 186 3.93 5.46 -21.62
CA TYR A 186 2.98 5.26 -20.54
C TYR A 186 3.44 4.14 -19.61
N ALA A 187 3.38 4.41 -18.30
CA ALA A 187 3.47 3.42 -17.24
C ALA A 187 4.77 2.59 -17.15
N ASN A 188 5.92 3.18 -17.38
CA ASN A 188 7.20 2.58 -16.97
C ASN A 188 7.31 2.62 -15.44
N GLY A 189 6.68 1.66 -14.77
CA GLY A 189 6.64 1.59 -13.32
C GLY A 189 6.46 0.16 -12.83
N PHE A 190 6.51 0.00 -11.53
CA PHE A 190 6.25 -1.26 -10.85
C PHE A 190 5.53 -1.01 -9.53
N THR A 191 4.85 -2.03 -9.05
CA THR A 191 4.20 -2.00 -7.74
C THR A 191 5.24 -1.92 -6.63
N VAL A 192 4.96 -1.06 -5.67
CA VAL A 192 5.77 -0.83 -4.47
C VAL A 192 5.05 -1.44 -3.26
N ASP A 193 5.83 -2.20 -2.51
CA ASP A 193 5.51 -2.76 -1.23
C ASP A 193 6.78 -2.78 -0.36
N HIS A 194 6.74 -3.42 0.81
CA HIS A 194 7.89 -3.43 1.70
C HIS A 194 9.09 -4.28 1.22
N PHE A 195 8.92 -5.11 0.17
CA PHE A 195 10.03 -5.86 -0.42
C PHE A 195 10.95 -4.99 -1.29
N ARG A 196 10.45 -3.85 -1.78
CA ARG A 196 11.22 -2.99 -2.66
C ARG A 196 12.25 -2.17 -1.89
N PRO A 197 13.50 -2.06 -2.36
CA PRO A 197 14.47 -1.12 -1.81
C PRO A 197 13.94 0.31 -1.84
N ILE A 198 14.24 1.11 -0.82
CA ILE A 198 13.78 2.51 -0.72
C ILE A 198 14.20 3.33 -1.94
N GLU A 199 15.38 3.05 -2.50
CA GLU A 199 15.89 3.74 -3.69
C GLU A 199 15.00 3.58 -4.92
N ASP A 200 14.14 2.56 -4.95
CA ASP A 200 13.20 2.26 -6.02
C ASP A 200 11.81 2.84 -5.80
N ARG A 201 11.49 3.30 -4.59
CA ARG A 201 10.14 3.71 -4.22
C ARG A 201 9.84 5.15 -4.62
N TRP A 202 8.56 5.43 -4.78
CA TRP A 202 7.92 6.75 -4.86
C TRP A 202 8.18 7.54 -6.15
N GLY A 203 8.62 6.91 -7.22
CA GLY A 203 8.64 7.55 -8.54
C GLY A 203 7.25 8.08 -8.90
N GLY A 204 7.17 9.39 -9.22
CA GLY A 204 5.91 10.06 -9.49
C GLY A 204 5.14 10.55 -8.26
N TRP A 205 5.73 10.45 -7.06
CA TRP A 205 5.18 10.93 -5.80
C TRP A 205 6.01 12.07 -5.23
N TYR A 206 5.35 12.98 -4.53
CA TYR A 206 6.03 13.87 -3.59
C TYR A 206 6.40 13.10 -2.33
N VAL A 207 7.56 13.42 -1.77
CA VAL A 207 8.05 12.85 -0.51
C VAL A 207 8.53 13.99 0.37
N THR A 208 7.89 14.14 1.53
CA THR A 208 8.28 15.11 2.57
C THR A 208 8.63 14.40 3.86
N GLY A 209 9.57 14.94 4.61
CA GLY A 209 10.00 14.44 5.91
C GLY A 209 11.09 15.32 6.48
N LYS A 210 11.23 15.35 7.80
CA LYS A 210 12.35 16.01 8.49
C LYS A 210 13.67 15.27 8.21
N ARG A 211 13.56 13.93 8.03
CA ARG A 211 14.68 13.07 7.58
C ARG A 211 14.16 12.09 6.54
N VAL A 212 14.75 12.12 5.37
CA VAL A 212 14.41 11.28 4.22
C VAL A 212 15.69 10.62 3.73
N PRO A 213 15.69 9.33 3.39
CA PRO A 213 16.84 8.68 2.78
C PRO A 213 17.34 9.45 1.55
N PRO A 214 18.66 9.59 1.35
CA PRO A 214 19.21 10.42 0.28
C PRO A 214 18.97 9.83 -1.12
N LYS A 215 18.58 8.57 -1.21
CA LYS A 215 18.29 7.87 -2.46
C LYS A 215 16.86 7.33 -2.43
N HIS A 216 16.02 7.87 -3.29
CA HIS A 216 14.67 7.37 -3.58
C HIS A 216 14.22 7.93 -4.94
N ALA A 217 13.15 7.41 -5.54
CA ALA A 217 12.65 7.88 -6.82
C ALA A 217 11.62 9.04 -6.71
N GLY A 218 11.25 9.43 -5.50
CA GLY A 218 10.28 10.53 -5.26
C GLY A 218 10.83 11.91 -5.59
N ASN A 219 9.93 12.87 -5.74
CA ASN A 219 10.24 14.28 -6.07
C ASN A 219 10.92 14.51 -7.43
N LEU A 220 11.06 13.49 -8.26
CA LEU A 220 11.63 13.60 -9.61
C LEU A 220 10.60 14.15 -10.60
N PRO A 221 11.04 14.89 -11.65
CA PRO A 221 10.12 15.35 -12.67
C PRO A 221 9.45 14.17 -13.39
N LEU A 222 8.21 14.37 -13.85
CA LEU A 222 7.47 13.34 -14.57
C LEU A 222 8.11 12.96 -15.91
N PHE A 223 8.79 13.93 -16.56
CA PHE A 223 9.49 13.73 -17.81
C PHE A 223 10.98 14.01 -17.65
N MET A 224 11.79 13.18 -18.29
CA MET A 224 13.24 13.43 -18.41
C MET A 224 13.50 14.53 -19.44
N PRO A 225 14.39 15.47 -19.18
CA PRO A 225 14.82 16.42 -20.21
C PRO A 225 15.50 15.66 -21.36
N PRO A 226 15.36 16.12 -22.63
CA PRO A 226 15.92 15.47 -23.81
C PRO A 226 17.43 15.20 -23.76
N SER A 227 18.18 15.97 -22.96
CA SER A 227 19.62 15.82 -22.75
C SER A 227 20.02 14.68 -21.81
N ALA A 228 19.09 14.13 -21.05
CA ALA A 228 19.35 12.97 -20.20
C ALA A 228 19.34 11.72 -21.07
N LYS A 229 20.52 11.15 -21.34
CA LYS A 229 20.62 9.86 -22.04
C LYS A 229 19.90 8.80 -21.20
N ALA A 230 18.73 8.39 -21.68
CA ALA A 230 18.01 7.27 -21.10
C ALA A 230 18.77 6.01 -21.50
N THR A 231 19.57 5.50 -20.60
CA THR A 231 20.14 4.14 -20.70
C THR A 231 19.10 3.19 -20.12
N GLY A 232 18.50 2.46 -21.01
CA GLY A 232 17.53 1.38 -20.82
C GLY A 232 17.26 0.84 -19.41
N GLY A 233 16.50 1.58 -18.58
CA GLY A 233 15.79 1.01 -17.43
C GLY A 233 16.60 0.44 -16.26
N ARG A 234 17.91 0.69 -16.16
CA ARG A 234 18.71 0.23 -15.02
C ARG A 234 18.72 1.25 -13.88
N PRO A 235 18.63 0.81 -12.62
CA PRO A 235 18.64 1.67 -11.43
C PRO A 235 19.84 2.62 -11.31
N ALA A 236 20.98 2.27 -11.91
CA ALA A 236 22.23 3.02 -11.82
C ALA A 236 22.19 4.41 -12.48
N ASP A 237 21.26 4.66 -13.40
CA ASP A 237 21.21 5.90 -14.20
C ASP A 237 20.07 6.82 -13.78
N ARG A 238 19.51 6.63 -12.60
CA ARG A 238 18.43 7.49 -12.11
C ARG A 238 18.96 8.85 -11.72
N PRO A 239 18.22 9.93 -12.06
CA PRO A 239 18.57 11.26 -11.54
C PRO A 239 18.56 11.20 -10.01
N ILE A 240 19.53 11.88 -9.41
CA ILE A 240 19.57 12.05 -7.94
C ILE A 240 18.34 12.86 -7.56
N PRO A 241 17.51 12.39 -6.62
CA PRO A 241 16.35 13.15 -6.18
C PRO A 241 16.80 14.52 -5.62
N PRO A 242 15.96 15.54 -5.74
CA PRO A 242 16.26 16.82 -5.11
C PRO A 242 16.38 16.64 -3.59
N PRO A 243 17.06 17.57 -2.89
CA PRO A 243 17.20 17.52 -1.45
C PRO A 243 15.86 17.27 -0.75
N ALA A 244 15.90 16.54 0.37
CA ALA A 244 14.72 16.28 1.17
C ALA A 244 13.94 17.56 1.50
N ARG A 245 12.62 17.50 1.36
CA ARG A 245 11.72 18.62 1.64
C ARG A 245 10.97 18.32 2.93
N VAL A 246 10.93 19.30 3.83
CA VAL A 246 10.11 19.20 5.03
C VAL A 246 8.64 19.42 4.70
N SER A 247 8.35 20.35 3.76
CA SER A 247 7.00 20.66 3.28
C SER A 247 7.01 20.99 1.79
N LEU A 248 5.81 21.11 1.20
CA LEU A 248 5.61 21.53 -0.21
C LEU A 248 5.17 23.00 -0.33
N GLU A 249 5.26 23.77 0.75
CA GLU A 249 5.03 25.22 0.70
C GLU A 249 5.92 25.88 -0.35
N GLY A 250 5.31 26.75 -1.17
CA GLY A 250 6.00 27.42 -2.25
C GLY A 250 6.31 26.56 -3.49
N GLN A 251 5.94 25.28 -3.51
CA GLN A 251 6.12 24.42 -4.68
C GLN A 251 4.99 24.56 -5.69
N PHE A 252 3.77 24.69 -5.21
CA PHE A 252 2.55 24.91 -5.99
C PHE A 252 1.46 25.50 -5.08
N ASP A 253 0.32 25.84 -5.67
CA ASP A 253 -0.84 26.34 -4.94
C ASP A 253 -1.49 25.24 -4.10
N LEU A 254 -1.39 25.33 -2.78
CA LEU A 254 -1.94 24.38 -1.81
C LEU A 254 -3.43 24.59 -1.50
N THR A 255 -4.10 25.52 -2.15
CA THR A 255 -5.54 25.75 -1.93
C THR A 255 -6.33 24.46 -2.16
N GLY A 256 -7.14 24.07 -1.17
CA GLY A 256 -7.93 22.84 -1.18
C GLY A 256 -7.23 21.61 -0.60
N TYR A 257 -5.91 21.62 -0.45
CA TYR A 257 -5.19 20.56 0.26
C TYR A 257 -5.15 20.87 1.76
N PRO A 258 -5.61 19.96 2.64
CA PRO A 258 -5.62 20.16 4.09
C PRO A 258 -4.25 20.41 4.72
N THR A 259 -3.19 19.82 4.14
CA THR A 259 -1.82 19.93 4.66
C THR A 259 -0.81 20.18 3.54
N PRO A 260 0.35 20.79 3.83
CA PRO A 260 1.42 20.97 2.84
C PRO A 260 2.36 19.77 2.77
N TYR A 261 1.92 18.57 3.15
CA TYR A 261 2.80 17.41 3.27
C TYR A 261 2.40 16.27 2.32
N SER A 262 3.39 15.48 1.94
CA SER A 262 3.29 14.13 1.40
C SER A 262 4.25 13.27 2.23
N ASP A 263 3.76 12.83 3.39
CA ASP A 263 4.60 12.29 4.46
C ASP A 263 5.20 10.93 4.09
N ILE A 264 6.52 10.81 4.25
CA ILE A 264 7.24 9.57 3.92
C ILE A 264 6.77 8.38 4.79
N VAL A 265 6.44 8.60 6.05
CA VAL A 265 5.98 7.51 6.94
C VAL A 265 4.57 7.07 6.53
N ALA A 266 3.71 8.03 6.17
CA ALA A 266 2.39 7.72 5.63
C ALA A 266 2.49 6.90 4.32
N LEU A 267 3.41 7.25 3.40
CA LEU A 267 3.68 6.46 2.21
C LEU A 267 4.04 5.01 2.54
N MET A 268 5.00 4.79 3.45
CA MET A 268 5.45 3.45 3.84
C MET A 268 4.33 2.62 4.50
N VAL A 269 3.50 3.23 5.32
CA VAL A 269 2.35 2.56 5.94
C VAL A 269 1.28 2.24 4.89
N MET A 270 0.98 3.15 3.96
CA MET A 270 0.03 2.94 2.89
C MET A 270 0.45 1.80 1.95
N GLU A 271 1.73 1.72 1.57
CA GLU A 271 2.29 0.62 0.76
C GLU A 271 2.07 -0.72 1.41
N HIS A 272 2.38 -0.81 2.70
CA HIS A 272 2.24 -2.03 3.46
C HIS A 272 0.78 -2.49 3.54
N GLN A 273 -0.16 -1.60 3.88
CA GLN A 273 -1.56 -1.98 4.00
C GLN A 273 -2.25 -2.26 2.66
N ALA A 274 -1.89 -1.54 1.58
CA ALA A 274 -2.48 -1.76 0.27
C ALA A 274 -2.24 -3.20 -0.22
N HIS A 275 -1.03 -3.72 -0.07
CA HIS A 275 -0.72 -5.10 -0.42
C HIS A 275 -1.46 -6.12 0.48
N LEU A 276 -1.58 -5.85 1.79
CA LEU A 276 -2.35 -6.71 2.69
C LEU A 276 -3.84 -6.77 2.34
N PHE A 277 -4.45 -5.68 1.89
CA PHE A 277 -5.82 -5.72 1.40
C PHE A 277 -5.98 -6.70 0.24
N ASN A 278 -5.03 -6.71 -0.69
CA ASN A 278 -5.05 -7.65 -1.82
C ASN A 278 -4.89 -9.10 -1.34
N LEU A 279 -3.97 -9.37 -0.42
CA LEU A 279 -3.77 -10.69 0.18
C LEU A 279 -5.01 -11.19 0.93
N PHE A 280 -5.65 -10.33 1.73
CA PHE A 280 -6.88 -10.68 2.46
C PHE A 280 -8.03 -10.98 1.51
N THR A 281 -8.18 -10.17 0.46
CA THR A 281 -9.21 -10.39 -0.56
C THR A 281 -8.98 -11.69 -1.31
N ARG A 282 -7.74 -11.96 -1.75
CA ARG A 282 -7.38 -13.21 -2.42
C ARG A 282 -7.70 -14.42 -1.54
N ALA A 283 -7.25 -14.43 -0.29
CA ALA A 283 -7.49 -15.54 0.62
C ALA A 283 -8.99 -15.75 0.89
N THR A 284 -9.75 -14.66 1.00
CA THR A 284 -11.21 -14.71 1.14
C THR A 284 -11.85 -15.36 -0.10
N TRP A 285 -11.44 -14.98 -1.29
CA TRP A 285 -12.00 -15.51 -2.55
C TRP A 285 -11.62 -16.95 -2.78
N GLU A 286 -10.36 -17.35 -2.54
CA GLU A 286 -9.92 -18.76 -2.61
C GLU A 286 -10.74 -19.65 -1.66
N SER A 287 -11.00 -19.17 -0.43
CA SER A 287 -11.82 -19.88 0.54
C SER A 287 -13.28 -20.03 0.12
N ARG A 288 -13.82 -19.09 -0.64
CA ARG A 288 -15.24 -19.08 -1.07
C ARG A 288 -15.49 -19.90 -2.32
N VAL A 289 -14.56 -19.89 -3.27
CA VAL A 289 -14.72 -20.59 -4.54
C VAL A 289 -14.82 -22.10 -4.35
N GLY A 290 -14.06 -22.65 -3.41
CA GLY A 290 -14.06 -24.11 -3.15
C GLY A 290 -13.42 -24.90 -4.29
N GLY A 291 -13.75 -26.19 -4.36
CA GLY A 291 -13.26 -27.10 -5.40
C GLY A 291 -12.05 -27.94 -4.98
N PRO A 292 -11.56 -28.84 -5.86
CA PRO A 292 -10.56 -29.86 -5.51
C PRO A 292 -9.21 -29.30 -5.04
N LEU A 293 -8.84 -28.10 -5.45
CA LEU A 293 -7.59 -27.42 -5.07
C LEU A 293 -7.79 -26.35 -3.98
N SER A 294 -8.98 -26.25 -3.41
CA SER A 294 -9.31 -25.17 -2.46
C SER A 294 -8.43 -25.18 -1.22
N GLU A 295 -8.19 -26.36 -0.62
CA GLU A 295 -7.36 -26.46 0.59
C GLU A 295 -5.93 -25.99 0.35
N SER A 296 -5.29 -26.38 -0.75
CA SER A 296 -3.92 -25.97 -1.05
C SER A 296 -3.82 -24.48 -1.39
N ARG A 297 -4.80 -23.92 -2.12
CA ARG A 297 -4.85 -22.50 -2.48
C ARG A 297 -5.10 -21.62 -1.25
N VAL A 298 -5.99 -22.06 -0.36
CA VAL A 298 -6.25 -21.36 0.91
C VAL A 298 -5.02 -21.42 1.81
N ALA A 299 -4.33 -22.56 1.89
CA ALA A 299 -3.09 -22.67 2.66
C ALA A 299 -1.99 -21.76 2.11
N GLU A 300 -1.80 -21.76 0.77
CA GLU A 300 -0.85 -20.86 0.09
C GLU A 300 -1.17 -19.38 0.35
N ALA A 301 -2.45 -18.99 0.25
CA ALA A 301 -2.88 -17.62 0.50
C ALA A 301 -2.69 -17.23 1.98
N ALA A 302 -2.95 -18.14 2.92
CA ALA A 302 -2.69 -17.92 4.34
C ALA A 302 -1.18 -17.78 4.61
N ASP A 303 -0.34 -18.58 3.95
CA ASP A 303 1.11 -18.48 4.05
C ASP A 303 1.62 -17.12 3.57
N ALA A 304 1.11 -16.65 2.43
CA ALA A 304 1.46 -15.33 1.89
C ALA A 304 1.07 -14.19 2.85
N ILE A 305 -0.10 -14.27 3.48
CA ILE A 305 -0.52 -13.32 4.51
C ILE A 305 0.48 -13.32 5.68
N VAL A 306 0.83 -14.50 6.21
CA VAL A 306 1.71 -14.60 7.39
C VAL A 306 3.12 -14.08 7.07
N GLU A 307 3.69 -14.47 5.94
CA GLU A 307 5.02 -14.02 5.54
C GLU A 307 5.05 -12.48 5.39
N TYR A 308 4.05 -11.91 4.75
CA TYR A 308 3.95 -10.47 4.60
C TYR A 308 3.70 -9.76 5.94
N MET A 309 2.80 -10.27 6.77
CA MET A 309 2.54 -9.71 8.11
C MET A 309 3.74 -9.79 9.05
N LEU A 310 4.58 -10.81 8.91
CA LEU A 310 5.81 -10.97 9.70
C LEU A 310 7.03 -10.26 9.07
N PHE A 311 6.82 -9.45 8.02
CA PHE A 311 7.90 -8.70 7.35
C PHE A 311 9.04 -9.58 6.85
N VAL A 312 8.73 -10.78 6.38
CA VAL A 312 9.69 -11.65 5.70
C VAL A 312 10.20 -10.94 4.44
N ASP A 313 11.51 -10.95 4.21
CA ASP A 313 12.17 -10.31 3.07
C ASP A 313 11.90 -8.77 2.95
N GLU A 314 11.54 -8.08 4.06
CA GLU A 314 11.44 -6.63 4.06
C GLU A 314 12.77 -5.99 3.68
N ALA A 315 12.74 -5.11 2.69
CA ALA A 315 13.93 -4.34 2.31
C ALA A 315 14.34 -3.40 3.45
N PRO A 316 15.60 -3.43 3.89
CA PRO A 316 16.05 -2.62 5.01
C PRO A 316 16.00 -1.13 4.67
N ILE A 317 15.72 -0.30 5.69
CA ILE A 317 15.90 1.14 5.58
C ILE A 317 17.40 1.43 5.51
N THR A 318 17.83 2.07 4.44
CA THR A 318 19.21 2.47 4.19
C THR A 318 19.33 3.98 4.07
N GLY A 319 20.51 4.54 4.37
CA GLY A 319 20.76 5.97 4.25
C GLY A 319 20.39 6.81 5.47
N GLY A 320 20.08 6.18 6.59
CA GLY A 320 19.80 6.83 7.87
C GLY A 320 18.33 6.69 8.32
N PRO A 321 18.03 7.16 9.52
CA PRO A 321 16.67 7.08 10.07
C PRO A 321 15.69 7.98 9.29
N ILE A 322 14.44 7.54 9.20
CA ILE A 322 13.33 8.27 8.62
C ILE A 322 12.60 9.06 9.73
N GLU A 323 12.23 10.30 9.43
CA GLU A 323 11.38 11.11 10.30
C GLU A 323 10.37 11.87 9.44
N GLY A 324 9.08 11.62 9.66
CA GLY A 324 7.97 12.28 8.98
C GLY A 324 7.87 13.77 9.32
N SER A 325 7.04 14.50 8.58
CA SER A 325 6.84 15.94 8.77
C SER A 325 5.41 16.33 9.11
N SER A 326 4.42 15.46 8.86
CA SER A 326 3.00 15.77 9.02
C SER A 326 2.42 15.52 10.43
N GLY A 327 3.16 14.80 11.30
CA GLY A 327 2.63 14.28 12.56
C GLY A 327 1.92 12.92 12.39
N PHE A 328 1.94 12.33 11.19
CA PHE A 328 1.32 11.03 10.93
C PHE A 328 1.89 9.92 11.82
N ALA A 329 3.21 9.84 11.95
CA ALA A 329 3.85 8.78 12.73
C ALA A 329 3.40 8.79 14.20
N GLU A 330 3.35 9.96 14.83
CA GLU A 330 2.92 10.14 16.21
C GLU A 330 1.46 9.73 16.39
N LYS A 331 0.59 10.16 15.49
CA LYS A 331 -0.84 9.82 15.49
C LYS A 331 -1.06 8.32 15.29
N PHE A 332 -0.42 7.74 14.28
CA PHE A 332 -0.48 6.31 14.00
C PHE A 332 -0.04 5.45 15.19
N MET A 333 1.08 5.80 15.83
CA MET A 333 1.56 5.08 17.02
C MET A 333 0.64 5.23 18.23
N ALA A 334 -0.11 6.33 18.31
CA ALA A 334 -1.04 6.59 19.42
C ALA A 334 -2.36 5.81 19.29
N GLU A 335 -2.75 5.41 18.09
CA GLU A 335 -4.01 4.70 17.83
C GLU A 335 -3.97 3.22 18.23
N GLY A 336 -2.79 2.60 18.30
CA GLY A 336 -2.64 1.19 18.56
C GLY A 336 -2.90 0.78 20.01
N PRO A 337 -3.51 -0.40 20.24
CA PRO A 337 -3.60 -0.97 21.58
C PRO A 337 -2.22 -1.26 22.16
N ARG A 338 -2.07 -1.11 23.48
CA ARG A 338 -0.80 -1.27 24.17
C ARG A 338 -0.88 -2.35 25.23
N ASP A 339 0.21 -3.11 25.36
CA ASP A 339 0.38 -4.05 26.47
C ASP A 339 0.73 -3.33 27.78
N PRO A 340 0.74 -4.01 28.94
CA PRO A 340 1.11 -3.42 30.22
C PRO A 340 2.53 -2.83 30.30
N LYS A 341 3.41 -3.18 29.38
CA LYS A 341 4.75 -2.61 29.24
C LYS A 341 4.78 -1.38 28.30
N GLY A 342 3.60 -0.92 27.84
CA GLY A 342 3.47 0.22 26.93
C GLY A 342 3.86 -0.05 25.47
N ARG A 343 4.02 -1.32 25.05
CA ARG A 343 4.39 -1.71 23.69
C ARG A 343 3.17 -1.92 22.81
N SER A 344 3.28 -1.59 21.52
CA SER A 344 2.22 -1.77 20.52
C SER A 344 2.78 -2.30 19.21
N LEU A 345 1.95 -3.03 18.44
CA LEU A 345 2.27 -3.33 17.04
C LEU A 345 2.18 -2.09 16.13
N HIS A 346 1.69 -0.96 16.60
CA HIS A 346 1.77 0.33 15.91
C HIS A 346 3.08 1.08 16.17
N ASP A 347 3.96 0.59 17.06
CA ASP A 347 5.25 1.23 17.30
C ASP A 347 6.16 1.09 16.08
N LEU A 348 6.64 2.21 15.55
CA LEU A 348 7.51 2.27 14.38
C LEU A 348 9.00 2.23 14.81
N ASP A 349 9.85 1.62 13.99
CA ASP A 349 11.32 1.66 14.13
C ASP A 349 11.92 2.81 13.32
N LEU A 350 11.63 2.86 12.05
CA LEU A 350 12.06 3.89 11.10
C LEU A 350 13.59 4.09 10.99
N LYS A 351 14.37 3.18 11.54
CA LYS A 351 15.84 3.18 11.48
C LYS A 351 16.36 2.06 10.59
N THR A 352 15.84 0.86 10.80
CA THR A 352 16.26 -0.34 10.10
C THR A 352 15.13 -0.97 9.31
N ARG A 353 13.89 -0.76 9.71
CA ARG A 353 12.64 -1.28 9.14
C ARG A 353 11.45 -0.38 9.46
N LEU A 354 10.26 -0.74 8.94
CA LEU A 354 9.06 0.02 9.22
C LEU A 354 8.61 -0.13 10.68
N GLN A 355 8.36 -1.35 11.14
CA GLN A 355 7.79 -1.60 12.46
C GLN A 355 8.81 -2.09 13.48
N LYS A 356 8.67 -1.63 14.72
CA LYS A 356 9.53 -2.00 15.84
C LYS A 356 9.35 -3.47 16.23
N TYR A 357 8.12 -3.95 16.21
CA TYR A 357 7.77 -5.34 16.45
C TYR A 357 7.24 -5.90 15.12
N PRO A 358 8.03 -6.71 14.39
CA PRO A 358 7.69 -7.12 13.03
C PRO A 358 6.57 -8.18 13.00
N LEU A 359 5.40 -7.75 13.38
CA LEU A 359 4.09 -8.31 13.07
C LEU A 359 3.17 -7.14 12.75
N SER A 360 2.53 -7.19 11.60
CA SER A 360 1.71 -6.10 11.08
C SER A 360 0.57 -5.71 12.03
N TYR A 361 0.46 -4.39 12.27
CA TYR A 361 -0.68 -3.79 12.98
C TYR A 361 -2.03 -4.11 12.33
N MET A 362 -2.02 -4.50 11.05
CA MET A 362 -3.23 -4.88 10.32
C MET A 362 -3.95 -6.09 10.92
N ILE A 363 -3.35 -6.81 11.85
CA ILE A 363 -4.03 -7.85 12.65
C ILE A 363 -5.22 -7.28 13.44
N TYR A 364 -5.21 -5.98 13.77
CA TYR A 364 -6.31 -5.28 14.44
C TYR A 364 -7.34 -4.69 13.48
N SER A 365 -7.06 -4.66 12.18
CA SER A 365 -7.90 -4.00 11.18
C SER A 365 -9.23 -4.71 10.97
N PRO A 366 -10.30 -3.98 10.58
CA PRO A 366 -11.56 -4.59 10.21
C PRO A 366 -11.44 -5.63 9.09
N PRO A 367 -10.65 -5.42 8.01
CA PRO A 367 -10.46 -6.43 6.96
C PRO A 367 -9.86 -7.75 7.47
N PHE A 368 -8.86 -7.70 8.36
CA PHE A 368 -8.29 -8.91 8.96
C PHE A 368 -9.30 -9.64 9.85
N ARG A 369 -10.03 -8.90 10.67
CA ARG A 369 -11.07 -9.47 11.53
C ARG A 369 -12.18 -10.16 10.75
N ALA A 370 -12.46 -9.67 9.55
CA ALA A 370 -13.49 -10.19 8.65
C ALA A 370 -13.05 -11.38 7.80
N LEU A 371 -11.79 -11.81 7.87
CA LEU A 371 -11.31 -13.00 7.16
C LEU A 371 -12.19 -14.21 7.48
N PRO A 372 -12.49 -15.08 6.49
CA PRO A 372 -13.19 -16.33 6.72
C PRO A 372 -12.52 -17.16 7.81
N ALA A 373 -13.32 -17.79 8.69
CA ALA A 373 -12.80 -18.53 9.84
C ALA A 373 -11.70 -19.56 9.49
N PRO A 374 -11.81 -20.36 8.40
CA PRO A 374 -10.76 -21.28 8.01
C PRO A 374 -9.43 -20.56 7.69
N VAL A 375 -9.47 -19.46 6.93
CA VAL A 375 -8.29 -18.66 6.58
C VAL A 375 -7.66 -18.08 7.85
N LYS A 376 -8.47 -17.44 8.67
CA LYS A 376 -8.00 -16.78 9.90
C LYS A 376 -7.37 -17.78 10.87
N SER A 377 -7.94 -18.97 11.00
CA SER A 377 -7.38 -20.03 11.84
C SER A 377 -6.02 -20.50 11.34
N LEU A 378 -5.84 -20.67 10.03
CA LEU A 378 -4.56 -21.04 9.44
C LEU A 378 -3.51 -19.93 9.67
N VAL A 379 -3.87 -18.67 9.44
CA VAL A 379 -2.99 -17.51 9.65
C VAL A 379 -2.54 -17.44 11.11
N MET A 380 -3.49 -17.49 12.05
CA MET A 380 -3.18 -17.36 13.47
C MET A 380 -2.35 -18.55 13.99
N ALA A 381 -2.67 -19.77 13.59
CA ALA A 381 -1.90 -20.97 13.96
C ALA A 381 -0.47 -20.91 13.42
N LYS A 382 -0.25 -20.41 12.20
CA LYS A 382 1.09 -20.26 11.63
C LYS A 382 1.88 -19.14 12.32
N ILE A 383 1.26 -18.00 12.60
CA ILE A 383 1.90 -16.93 13.40
C ILE A 383 2.35 -17.50 14.75
N GLU A 384 1.51 -18.29 15.44
CA GLU A 384 1.85 -18.91 16.72
C GLU A 384 3.05 -19.84 16.60
N ARG A 385 3.07 -20.77 15.63
CA ARG A 385 4.20 -21.67 15.40
C ARG A 385 5.51 -20.94 15.12
N VAL A 386 5.46 -19.84 14.35
CA VAL A 386 6.63 -19.01 14.10
C VAL A 386 7.11 -18.31 15.39
N LEU A 387 6.18 -17.75 16.15
CA LEU A 387 6.53 -17.03 17.39
C LEU A 387 7.02 -17.95 18.51
N THR A 388 6.49 -19.18 18.61
CA THR A 388 7.00 -20.19 19.56
C THR A 388 8.33 -20.80 19.13
N GLY A 389 8.71 -20.66 17.86
CA GLY A 389 9.93 -21.27 17.30
C GLY A 389 9.73 -22.71 16.82
N GLU A 390 8.50 -23.24 16.85
CA GLU A 390 8.15 -24.54 16.26
C GLU A 390 8.37 -24.49 14.73
N GLU A 391 7.98 -23.39 14.09
CA GLU A 391 8.30 -23.10 12.69
C GLU A 391 9.45 -22.09 12.65
N ALA A 392 10.65 -22.57 12.33
CA ALA A 392 11.87 -21.79 12.25
C ALA A 392 12.52 -21.98 10.87
N GLY A 393 13.30 -21.02 10.45
CA GLY A 393 14.03 -21.09 9.19
C GLY A 393 14.69 -19.76 8.84
N PRO A 394 15.53 -19.72 7.80
CA PRO A 394 16.27 -18.51 7.41
C PRO A 394 15.36 -17.30 7.16
N LYS A 395 14.18 -17.51 6.60
CA LYS A 395 13.21 -16.43 6.31
C LYS A 395 12.68 -15.72 7.56
N TYR A 396 12.73 -16.37 8.73
CA TYR A 396 12.30 -15.79 10.03
C TYR A 396 13.48 -15.39 10.93
N ALA A 397 14.72 -15.35 10.40
CA ALA A 397 15.91 -15.04 11.18
C ALA A 397 15.88 -13.64 11.83
N HIS A 398 15.16 -12.70 11.24
CA HIS A 398 14.94 -11.36 11.77
C HIS A 398 14.08 -11.35 13.06
N LEU A 399 13.32 -12.41 13.33
CA LEU A 399 12.54 -12.61 14.55
C LEU A 399 13.42 -13.28 15.62
N THR A 400 14.26 -12.52 16.29
CA THR A 400 15.06 -13.05 17.41
C THR A 400 14.17 -13.57 18.53
N PRO A 401 14.65 -14.45 19.44
CA PRO A 401 13.84 -14.93 20.57
C PRO A 401 13.22 -13.81 21.40
N ALA A 402 13.95 -12.72 21.65
CA ALA A 402 13.45 -11.57 22.39
C ALA A 402 12.33 -10.84 21.64
N VAL A 403 12.43 -10.71 20.32
CA VAL A 403 11.40 -10.10 19.46
C VAL A 403 10.14 -10.97 19.44
N ARG A 404 10.29 -12.29 19.26
CA ARG A 404 9.17 -13.26 19.30
C ARG A 404 8.42 -13.17 20.62
N GLN A 405 9.14 -13.21 21.75
CA GLN A 405 8.56 -13.07 23.07
C GLN A 405 7.81 -11.73 23.23
N ALA A 406 8.40 -10.63 22.77
CA ALA A 406 7.73 -9.33 22.83
C ALA A 406 6.40 -9.30 22.06
N ILE A 407 6.40 -9.86 20.84
CA ILE A 407 5.19 -9.96 20.02
C ILE A 407 4.11 -10.85 20.69
N GLN A 408 4.51 -12.01 21.25
CA GLN A 408 3.60 -12.89 21.99
C GLN A 408 2.94 -12.19 23.19
N GLU A 409 3.74 -11.43 23.97
CA GLU A 409 3.25 -10.67 25.11
C GLU A 409 2.28 -9.56 24.67
N ILE A 410 2.59 -8.84 23.58
CA ILE A 410 1.69 -7.82 22.99
C ILE A 410 0.38 -8.49 22.55
N LEU A 411 0.44 -9.54 21.74
CA LEU A 411 -0.77 -10.23 21.25
C LEU A 411 -1.65 -10.72 22.40
N LYS A 412 -1.05 -11.36 23.40
CA LYS A 412 -1.79 -11.85 24.58
C LYS A 412 -2.54 -10.74 25.34
N ALA A 413 -2.01 -9.53 25.31
CA ALA A 413 -2.60 -8.40 26.02
C ALA A 413 -3.61 -7.60 25.18
N THR A 414 -3.59 -7.75 23.84
CA THR A 414 -4.30 -6.85 22.94
C THR A 414 -5.31 -7.54 21.99
N ILE A 415 -5.27 -8.87 21.90
CA ILE A 415 -6.23 -9.72 21.17
C ILE A 415 -6.89 -10.70 22.15
#